data_9e4688e02a7b0853d48d7c47daee72c2
#
_entry.id   9e4688e02a7b0853d48d7c47daee72c2
#
_cell.length_a   1.000
_cell.length_b   1.000
_cell.length_c   1.000
_cell.angle_alpha   90.00
_cell.angle_beta   90.00
_cell.angle_gamma   90.00
#
_symmetry.space_group_name_H-M   'P 1'
#
loop_
_entity.id
_entity.type
_entity.pdbx_description
1 polymer ?
#
loop_
_entity_poly.entity_id
_entity_poly.type
_entity_poly.pdbx_seq_one_letter_code
_entity_poly.pdbx_strand_id
1 'polypeptide(L)'
;SLGMTLQKLGKLKKAVDSFKKAIDLKPSFTSAILNLSIVHDYMNNLDEAIIELKNIVKINSPKDPLKAKINLAIFNFLKNDFLISKKYLVESSEIEEMLDNEFLSYKIYWRYLLNLLNWHDNKPINQIDCLTNKKLFVIGESHSLVSHQLKIKISENYFVCHSLLIQGCKQWDLGSPKLNKFKIKFKKLFSSIPKSSLVLISIGEIDCRLDSGIIKFKKKNPNKNISKIIFKVVERYLNYISKINLHIKHKVIIQGVPCPNIEIKNIEDKEIKMLVNVIKQFNIILREKSCEMGFTFLDLYKLTDRGDGFSNKVWHIDQYHLSPKAMLKVWNNYTS
;
A
#
# COMPACT_ATOMS: atom_id res chain seq x y z
N SER A 1 11.84 4.23 21.43
CA SER A 1 13.27 3.95 21.39
C SER A 1 14.00 4.83 20.38
N LEU A 2 15.32 5.04 20.53
CA LEU A 2 16.14 5.81 19.61
C LEU A 2 16.03 5.30 18.17
N GLY A 3 16.10 3.98 17.97
CA GLY A 3 15.99 3.35 16.65
C GLY A 3 14.70 3.71 15.92
N MET A 4 13.54 3.69 16.60
CA MET A 4 12.25 4.08 16.02
C MET A 4 12.20 5.57 15.63
N THR A 5 12.79 6.44 16.42
CA THR A 5 12.89 7.89 16.10
C THR A 5 13.75 8.11 14.86
N LEU A 6 14.90 7.46 14.79
CA LEU A 6 15.81 7.52 13.64
C LEU A 6 15.14 7.00 12.37
N GLN A 7 14.39 5.88 12.47
CA GLN A 7 13.60 5.32 11.37
C GLN A 7 12.55 6.34 10.84
N LYS A 8 11.78 6.97 11.73
CA LYS A 8 10.78 7.98 11.35
C LYS A 8 11.42 9.17 10.62
N LEU A 9 12.59 9.59 11.04
CA LEU A 9 13.38 10.67 10.43
C LEU A 9 14.10 10.25 9.13
N GLY A 10 13.96 9.01 8.68
CA GLY A 10 14.67 8.50 7.51
C GLY A 10 16.17 8.26 7.71
N LYS A 11 16.67 8.31 8.94
CA LYS A 11 18.08 8.00 9.26
C LYS A 11 18.28 6.49 9.40
N LEU A 12 17.96 5.74 8.30
CA LEU A 12 17.78 4.29 8.34
C LEU A 12 19.04 3.53 8.77
N LYS A 13 20.24 3.91 8.29
CA LYS A 13 21.51 3.27 8.70
C LYS A 13 21.72 3.38 10.21
N LYS A 14 21.54 4.59 10.78
CA LYS A 14 21.65 4.79 12.23
C LYS A 14 20.58 4.04 13.03
N ALA A 15 19.39 3.84 12.45
CA ALA A 15 18.36 3.02 13.05
C ALA A 15 18.77 1.54 13.10
N VAL A 16 19.38 1.00 12.03
CA VAL A 16 19.97 -0.36 12.00
C VAL A 16 20.97 -0.52 13.13
N ASP A 17 21.96 0.41 13.25
CA ASP A 17 23.00 0.33 14.30
C ASP A 17 22.38 0.36 15.70
N SER A 18 21.34 1.17 15.90
CA SER A 18 20.64 1.28 17.18
C SER A 18 19.88 0.00 17.56
N PHE A 19 19.24 -0.66 16.57
CA PHE A 19 18.54 -1.92 16.82
C PHE A 19 19.50 -3.08 17.00
N LYS A 20 20.61 -3.16 16.23
CA LYS A 20 21.65 -4.17 16.41
C LYS A 20 22.26 -4.11 17.81
N LYS A 21 22.63 -2.93 18.28
CA LYS A 21 23.11 -2.76 19.68
C LYS A 21 22.11 -3.25 20.72
N ALA A 22 20.82 -3.02 20.50
CA ALA A 22 19.78 -3.52 21.42
C ALA A 22 19.66 -5.05 21.38
N ILE A 23 19.85 -5.68 20.23
CA ILE A 23 19.84 -7.15 20.04
C ILE A 23 21.11 -7.77 20.64
N ASP A 24 22.29 -7.14 20.48
CA ASP A 24 23.55 -7.60 21.09
C ASP A 24 23.43 -7.65 22.61
N LEU A 25 22.76 -6.64 23.22
CA LEU A 25 22.52 -6.60 24.67
C LEU A 25 21.47 -7.60 25.13
N LYS A 26 20.48 -7.92 24.28
CA LYS A 26 19.42 -8.87 24.57
C LYS A 26 19.00 -9.59 23.27
N PRO A 27 19.62 -10.76 22.97
CA PRO A 27 19.35 -11.50 21.72
C PRO A 27 17.88 -11.93 21.53
N SER A 28 17.13 -12.11 22.62
CA SER A 28 15.70 -12.41 22.60
C SER A 28 14.79 -11.20 22.51
N PHE A 29 15.32 -9.99 22.20
CA PHE A 29 14.51 -8.76 22.12
C PHE A 29 13.74 -8.69 20.80
N THR A 30 12.70 -9.48 20.68
CA THR A 30 11.86 -9.64 19.48
C THR A 30 11.37 -8.32 18.89
N SER A 31 10.97 -7.34 19.72
CA SER A 31 10.56 -6.01 19.25
C SER A 31 11.70 -5.25 18.54
N ALA A 32 12.96 -5.44 18.96
CA ALA A 32 14.10 -4.82 18.28
C ALA A 32 14.36 -5.52 16.94
N ILE A 33 14.29 -6.86 16.90
CA ILE A 33 14.47 -7.65 15.69
C ILE A 33 13.35 -7.32 14.67
N LEU A 34 12.10 -7.23 15.11
CA LEU A 34 10.98 -6.84 14.25
C LEU A 34 11.17 -5.44 13.65
N ASN A 35 11.58 -4.47 14.47
CA ASN A 35 11.87 -3.13 13.97
C ASN A 35 13.09 -3.10 13.03
N LEU A 36 14.10 -3.92 13.27
CA LEU A 36 15.25 -4.07 12.36
C LEU A 36 14.80 -4.61 11.00
N SER A 37 13.96 -5.65 10.97
CA SER A 37 13.40 -6.18 9.72
C SER A 37 12.61 -5.12 8.95
N ILE A 38 11.81 -4.29 9.65
CA ILE A 38 11.07 -3.18 9.05
C ILE A 38 12.03 -2.12 8.47
N VAL A 39 13.15 -1.83 9.14
CA VAL A 39 14.15 -0.89 8.60
C VAL A 39 14.82 -1.46 7.36
N HIS A 40 15.15 -2.76 7.34
CA HIS A 40 15.67 -3.44 6.15
C HIS A 40 14.68 -3.36 4.99
N ASP A 41 13.37 -3.56 5.24
CA ASP A 41 12.34 -3.37 4.23
C ASP A 41 12.30 -1.93 3.67
N TYR A 42 12.39 -0.90 4.53
CA TYR A 42 12.50 0.49 4.05
C TYR A 42 13.80 0.78 3.27
N MET A 43 14.83 0.02 3.52
CA MET A 43 16.09 0.07 2.75
C MET A 43 16.03 -0.77 1.47
N ASN A 44 14.91 -1.42 1.17
CA ASN A 44 14.73 -2.38 0.07
C ASN A 44 15.72 -3.56 0.14
N ASN A 45 16.09 -3.97 1.35
CA ASN A 45 16.92 -5.14 1.65
C ASN A 45 16.00 -6.24 2.14
N LEU A 46 15.28 -6.86 1.20
CA LEU A 46 14.18 -7.77 1.53
C LEU A 46 14.69 -9.11 2.11
N ASP A 47 15.84 -9.58 1.63
CA ASP A 47 16.40 -10.85 2.11
C ASP A 47 16.87 -10.75 3.56
N GLU A 48 17.51 -9.64 3.94
CA GLU A 48 17.87 -9.36 5.34
C GLU A 48 16.62 -9.23 6.22
N ALA A 49 15.58 -8.55 5.73
CA ALA A 49 14.33 -8.47 6.46
C ALA A 49 13.71 -9.85 6.72
N ILE A 50 13.74 -10.76 5.74
CA ILE A 50 13.25 -12.14 5.86
C ILE A 50 14.08 -12.94 6.88
N ILE A 51 15.42 -12.77 6.88
CA ILE A 51 16.30 -13.45 7.84
C ILE A 51 15.94 -13.05 9.28
N GLU A 52 15.80 -11.75 9.53
CA GLU A 52 15.43 -11.24 10.86
C GLU A 52 14.06 -11.76 11.33
N LEU A 53 13.08 -11.79 10.44
CA LEU A 53 11.75 -12.30 10.75
C LEU A 53 11.76 -13.81 11.05
N LYS A 54 12.55 -14.60 10.31
CA LYS A 54 12.72 -16.04 10.58
C LYS A 54 13.35 -16.30 11.95
N ASN A 55 14.23 -15.41 12.40
CA ASN A 55 14.81 -15.51 13.75
C ASN A 55 13.73 -15.31 14.82
N ILE A 56 12.78 -14.36 14.64
CA ILE A 56 11.68 -14.17 15.59
C ILE A 56 10.79 -15.41 15.68
N VAL A 57 10.49 -16.06 14.55
CA VAL A 57 9.65 -17.27 14.54
C VAL A 57 10.23 -18.43 15.37
N LYS A 58 11.55 -18.45 15.57
CA LYS A 58 12.23 -19.46 16.39
C LYS A 58 12.21 -19.13 17.90
N ILE A 59 11.88 -17.88 18.27
CA ILE A 59 11.86 -17.45 19.67
C ILE A 59 10.51 -17.85 20.28
N ASN A 60 10.56 -18.50 21.44
CA ASN A 60 9.36 -18.86 22.19
C ASN A 60 8.72 -17.62 22.83
N SER A 61 7.82 -16.96 22.07
CA SER A 61 7.05 -15.79 22.49
C SER A 61 5.62 -15.93 21.93
N PRO A 62 4.57 -15.64 22.70
CA PRO A 62 3.20 -15.89 22.25
C PRO A 62 2.72 -14.96 21.13
N LYS A 63 3.22 -13.72 21.06
CA LYS A 63 2.66 -12.67 20.19
C LYS A 63 3.56 -12.28 19.01
N ASP A 64 4.86 -12.22 19.21
CA ASP A 64 5.78 -11.68 18.20
C ASP A 64 5.96 -12.59 16.97
N PRO A 65 5.92 -13.93 17.10
CA PRO A 65 5.94 -14.82 15.96
C PRO A 65 4.77 -14.63 14.98
N LEU A 66 3.57 -14.27 15.49
CA LEU A 66 2.41 -13.99 14.63
C LEU A 66 2.67 -12.79 13.71
N LYS A 67 3.18 -11.70 14.27
CA LYS A 67 3.55 -10.50 13.49
C LYS A 67 4.65 -10.81 12.47
N ALA A 68 5.63 -11.62 12.87
CA ALA A 68 6.72 -12.03 11.98
C ALA A 68 6.21 -12.91 10.84
N LYS A 69 5.37 -13.92 11.12
CA LYS A 69 4.79 -14.80 10.10
C LYS A 69 3.97 -14.04 9.07
N ILE A 70 3.16 -13.04 9.49
CA ILE A 70 2.37 -12.23 8.56
C ILE A 70 3.27 -11.37 7.66
N ASN A 71 4.33 -10.77 8.19
CA ASN A 71 5.30 -10.05 7.36
C ASN A 71 6.04 -11.01 6.41
N LEU A 72 6.40 -12.23 6.85
CA LEU A 72 6.98 -13.26 5.99
C LEU A 72 5.99 -13.67 4.88
N ALA A 73 4.70 -13.77 5.19
CA ALA A 73 3.68 -14.05 4.18
C ALA A 73 3.63 -12.94 3.12
N ILE A 74 3.63 -11.65 3.53
CA ILE A 74 3.65 -10.50 2.62
C ILE A 74 4.90 -10.56 1.71
N PHE A 75 6.08 -10.79 2.28
CA PHE A 75 7.32 -10.78 1.52
C PHE A 75 7.43 -11.95 0.55
N ASN A 76 6.97 -13.15 0.95
CA ASN A 76 6.94 -14.31 0.05
C ASN A 76 5.88 -14.13 -1.06
N PHE A 77 4.73 -13.52 -0.76
CA PHE A 77 3.75 -13.14 -1.78
C PHE A 77 4.39 -12.24 -2.86
N LEU A 78 5.11 -11.20 -2.45
CA LEU A 78 5.81 -10.28 -3.36
C LEU A 78 6.95 -10.95 -4.16
N LYS A 79 7.54 -12.02 -3.63
CA LYS A 79 8.54 -12.85 -4.32
C LYS A 79 7.92 -13.92 -5.24
N ASN A 80 6.60 -13.96 -5.38
CA ASN A 80 5.83 -14.98 -6.10
C ASN A 80 5.88 -16.38 -5.46
N ASP A 81 6.33 -16.49 -4.24
CA ASP A 81 6.32 -17.75 -3.48
C ASP A 81 4.99 -17.89 -2.71
N PHE A 82 3.93 -18.11 -3.48
CA PHE A 82 2.57 -18.16 -2.94
C PHE A 82 2.37 -19.34 -1.99
N LEU A 83 3.06 -20.45 -2.21
CA LEU A 83 2.97 -21.63 -1.35
C LEU A 83 3.53 -21.33 0.05
N ILE A 84 4.72 -20.74 0.13
CA ILE A 84 5.33 -20.34 1.40
C ILE A 84 4.53 -19.21 2.06
N SER A 85 4.02 -18.24 1.27
CA SER A 85 3.14 -17.19 1.78
C SER A 85 1.91 -17.80 2.48
N LYS A 86 1.22 -18.74 1.81
CA LYS A 86 0.04 -19.44 2.35
C LYS A 86 0.36 -20.23 3.61
N LYS A 87 1.50 -20.94 3.64
CA LYS A 87 1.98 -21.65 4.82
C LYS A 87 2.06 -20.74 6.04
N TYR A 88 2.72 -19.58 5.93
CA TYR A 88 2.83 -18.64 7.05
C TYR A 88 1.50 -18.07 7.50
N LEU A 89 0.53 -17.86 6.59
CA LEU A 89 -0.82 -17.41 6.95
C LEU A 89 -1.58 -18.50 7.73
N VAL A 90 -1.51 -19.76 7.30
CA VAL A 90 -2.12 -20.88 8.03
C VAL A 90 -1.51 -21.03 9.42
N GLU A 91 -0.18 -20.97 9.54
CA GLU A 91 0.53 -21.02 10.82
C GLU A 91 0.30 -19.81 11.73
N SER A 92 -0.38 -18.77 11.26
CA SER A 92 -0.71 -17.56 12.02
C SER A 92 -2.23 -17.33 12.17
N SER A 93 -3.04 -18.37 11.99
CA SER A 93 -4.51 -18.29 12.07
C SER A 93 -5.04 -17.77 13.41
N GLU A 94 -4.33 -18.03 14.51
CA GLU A 94 -4.64 -17.48 15.85
C GLU A 94 -4.75 -15.95 15.89
N ILE A 95 -4.22 -15.24 14.87
CA ILE A 95 -4.32 -13.78 14.77
C ILE A 95 -5.78 -13.32 14.73
N GLU A 96 -6.71 -14.14 14.24
CA GLU A 96 -8.14 -13.83 14.20
C GLU A 96 -8.72 -13.60 15.60
N GLU A 97 -8.22 -14.30 16.61
CA GLU A 97 -8.71 -14.23 18.00
C GLU A 97 -8.07 -13.11 18.80
N MET A 98 -6.99 -12.48 18.31
CA MET A 98 -6.30 -11.41 19.01
C MET A 98 -7.17 -10.16 19.13
N LEU A 99 -7.47 -9.70 20.34
CA LEU A 99 -8.32 -8.53 20.60
C LEU A 99 -7.54 -7.20 20.65
N ASP A 100 -6.22 -7.27 20.85
CA ASP A 100 -5.39 -6.08 21.02
C ASP A 100 -5.33 -5.25 19.72
N ASN A 101 -5.50 -3.94 19.84
CA ASN A 101 -5.43 -3.00 18.70
C ASN A 101 -4.10 -3.05 17.96
N GLU A 102 -3.03 -3.50 18.59
CA GLU A 102 -1.73 -3.66 17.94
C GLU A 102 -1.72 -4.73 16.84
N PHE A 103 -2.69 -5.67 16.85
CA PHE A 103 -2.84 -6.69 15.81
C PHE A 103 -3.79 -6.30 14.69
N LEU A 104 -4.53 -5.20 14.82
CA LEU A 104 -5.57 -4.83 13.83
C LEU A 104 -5.02 -4.76 12.39
N SER A 105 -3.89 -4.10 12.20
CA SER A 105 -3.27 -4.02 10.87
C SER A 105 -2.81 -5.38 10.34
N TYR A 106 -2.30 -6.25 11.22
CA TYR A 106 -1.87 -7.60 10.85
C TYR A 106 -3.05 -8.51 10.48
N LYS A 107 -4.19 -8.42 11.20
CA LYS A 107 -5.44 -9.12 10.85
C LYS A 107 -5.93 -8.71 9.47
N ILE A 108 -5.93 -7.40 9.18
CA ILE A 108 -6.33 -6.88 7.87
C ILE A 108 -5.44 -7.47 6.77
N TYR A 109 -4.11 -7.45 6.93
CA TYR A 109 -3.20 -8.06 5.96
C TYR A 109 -3.37 -9.56 5.84
N TRP A 110 -3.58 -10.27 6.95
CA TRP A 110 -3.79 -11.71 6.97
C TRP A 110 -5.02 -12.10 6.15
N ARG A 111 -6.19 -11.49 6.42
CA ARG A 111 -7.43 -11.73 5.66
C ARG A 111 -7.28 -11.35 4.19
N TYR A 112 -6.66 -10.21 3.93
CA TYR A 112 -6.45 -9.70 2.59
C TYR A 112 -5.59 -10.63 1.75
N LEU A 113 -4.45 -11.07 2.28
CA LEU A 113 -3.57 -12.01 1.57
C LEU A 113 -4.22 -13.37 1.35
N LEU A 114 -4.99 -13.90 2.30
CA LEU A 114 -5.76 -15.14 2.09
C LEU A 114 -6.71 -15.00 0.91
N ASN A 115 -7.42 -13.89 0.80
CA ASN A 115 -8.32 -13.64 -0.35
C ASN A 115 -7.53 -13.56 -1.67
N LEU A 116 -6.37 -12.90 -1.68
CA LEU A 116 -5.54 -12.81 -2.89
C LEU A 116 -4.96 -14.17 -3.28
N LEU A 117 -4.48 -14.96 -2.33
CA LEU A 117 -3.96 -16.31 -2.60
C LEU A 117 -5.07 -17.25 -3.10
N ASN A 118 -6.25 -17.20 -2.48
CA ASN A 118 -7.39 -17.97 -2.96
C ASN A 118 -7.79 -17.54 -4.39
N TRP A 119 -7.70 -16.28 -4.73
CA TRP A 119 -7.88 -15.83 -6.11
C TRP A 119 -6.84 -16.46 -7.04
N HIS A 120 -5.56 -16.46 -6.66
CA HIS A 120 -4.48 -17.05 -7.47
C HIS A 120 -4.60 -18.55 -7.64
N ASP A 121 -5.08 -19.28 -6.62
CA ASP A 121 -5.32 -20.72 -6.68
C ASP A 121 -6.50 -21.07 -7.60
N ASN A 122 -7.55 -20.23 -7.63
CA ASN A 122 -8.80 -20.46 -8.35
C ASN A 122 -8.93 -19.61 -9.62
N LYS A 123 -7.83 -19.20 -10.24
CA LYS A 123 -7.88 -18.40 -11.47
C LYS A 123 -8.80 -19.06 -12.51
N PRO A 124 -9.73 -18.32 -13.13
CA PRO A 124 -10.41 -18.83 -14.31
C PRO A 124 -9.38 -19.21 -15.38
N ILE A 125 -9.51 -20.41 -15.94
CA ILE A 125 -8.63 -20.96 -16.99
C ILE A 125 -8.50 -20.00 -18.20
N ASN A 126 -9.47 -19.12 -18.39
CA ASN A 126 -9.53 -18.12 -19.47
C ASN A 126 -8.78 -16.80 -19.16
N GLN A 127 -8.00 -16.68 -18.09
CA GLN A 127 -7.07 -15.58 -17.98
C GLN A 127 -5.96 -15.78 -19.02
N ILE A 128 -6.15 -15.11 -20.10
CA ILE A 128 -5.31 -14.91 -21.29
C ILE A 128 -3.96 -15.61 -21.15
N ASP A 129 -3.84 -16.78 -21.79
CA ASP A 129 -2.56 -17.47 -21.97
C ASP A 129 -1.66 -16.71 -22.98
N CYS A 130 -1.46 -15.43 -22.69
CA CYS A 130 -0.60 -14.59 -23.47
C CYS A 130 0.79 -14.62 -22.84
N LEU A 131 1.73 -15.21 -23.53
CA LEU A 131 3.14 -15.13 -23.20
C LEU A 131 3.59 -13.68 -23.39
N THR A 132 3.69 -12.91 -22.33
CA THR A 132 4.23 -11.55 -22.36
C THR A 132 5.33 -11.38 -21.35
N ASN A 133 6.43 -10.76 -21.76
CA ASN A 133 7.52 -10.34 -20.89
C ASN A 133 7.38 -8.87 -20.45
N LYS A 134 6.33 -8.15 -20.93
CA LYS A 134 6.10 -6.76 -20.57
C LYS A 134 5.58 -6.67 -19.15
N LYS A 135 6.17 -5.79 -18.35
CA LYS A 135 5.78 -5.59 -16.95
C LYS A 135 5.11 -4.23 -16.77
N LEU A 136 4.01 -4.22 -16.01
CA LEU A 136 3.49 -3.02 -15.35
C LEU A 136 3.96 -3.04 -13.90
N PHE A 137 4.77 -2.08 -13.48
CA PHE A 137 5.17 -1.96 -12.09
C PHE A 137 4.12 -1.19 -11.29
N VAL A 138 3.69 -1.74 -10.15
CA VAL A 138 2.65 -1.14 -9.30
C VAL A 138 3.28 -0.77 -7.97
N ILE A 139 3.63 0.51 -7.80
CA ILE A 139 4.17 1.02 -6.52
C ILE A 139 3.03 1.55 -5.67
N GLY A 140 2.91 1.08 -4.45
CA GLY A 140 1.84 1.57 -3.59
C GLY A 140 1.87 1.05 -2.16
N GLU A 141 0.83 1.42 -1.43
CA GLU A 141 0.52 0.83 -0.14
C GLU A 141 -0.20 -0.53 -0.35
N SER A 142 -1.00 -1.02 0.62
CA SER A 142 -1.63 -2.34 0.52
C SER A 142 -2.45 -2.54 -0.76
N HIS A 143 -3.04 -1.48 -1.32
CA HIS A 143 -3.81 -1.55 -2.58
C HIS A 143 -2.96 -1.93 -3.80
N SER A 144 -1.63 -1.85 -3.72
CA SER A 144 -0.78 -2.35 -4.79
C SER A 144 -0.80 -3.87 -4.93
N LEU A 145 -1.04 -4.60 -3.83
CA LEU A 145 -0.97 -6.07 -3.79
C LEU A 145 -2.06 -6.73 -4.65
N VAL A 146 -3.23 -6.12 -4.77
CA VAL A 146 -4.36 -6.68 -5.56
C VAL A 146 -3.99 -6.89 -7.03
N SER A 147 -3.07 -6.08 -7.53
CA SER A 147 -2.61 -6.19 -8.92
C SER A 147 -1.49 -7.21 -9.13
N HIS A 148 -0.89 -7.73 -8.04
CA HIS A 148 0.29 -8.59 -8.16
C HIS A 148 0.02 -9.84 -8.99
N GLN A 149 0.89 -10.08 -10.00
CA GLN A 149 0.76 -11.19 -10.96
C GLN A 149 -0.54 -11.23 -11.78
N LEU A 150 -1.32 -10.13 -11.82
CA LEU A 150 -2.41 -10.01 -12.77
C LEU A 150 -1.86 -9.79 -14.19
N LYS A 151 -2.45 -10.49 -15.15
CA LYS A 151 -2.27 -10.22 -16.58
C LYS A 151 -3.35 -9.25 -17.02
N ILE A 152 -2.96 -8.12 -17.57
CA ILE A 152 -3.87 -7.06 -18.01
C ILE A 152 -3.58 -6.69 -19.47
N LYS A 153 -4.59 -6.19 -20.19
CA LYS A 153 -4.44 -5.60 -21.52
C LYS A 153 -4.53 -4.08 -21.43
N ILE A 154 -3.58 -3.38 -22.02
CA ILE A 154 -3.61 -1.92 -22.20
C ILE A 154 -3.42 -1.66 -23.68
N SER A 155 -4.44 -1.09 -24.34
CA SER A 155 -4.50 -1.01 -25.80
C SER A 155 -4.26 -2.41 -26.40
N GLU A 156 -3.32 -2.58 -27.33
CA GLU A 156 -3.02 -3.88 -27.95
C GLU A 156 -1.92 -4.69 -27.22
N ASN A 157 -1.45 -4.22 -26.05
CA ASN A 157 -0.35 -4.87 -25.34
C ASN A 157 -0.82 -5.54 -24.05
N TYR A 158 -0.27 -6.73 -23.79
CA TYR A 158 -0.43 -7.43 -22.53
C TYR A 158 0.73 -7.16 -21.59
N PHE A 159 0.41 -7.05 -20.30
CA PHE A 159 1.37 -6.80 -19.22
C PHE A 159 1.11 -7.74 -18.04
N VAL A 160 2.19 -8.15 -17.37
CA VAL A 160 2.12 -8.77 -16.04
C VAL A 160 2.39 -7.69 -15.01
N CYS A 161 1.46 -7.53 -14.06
CA CYS A 161 1.62 -6.57 -12.98
C CYS A 161 2.62 -7.07 -11.94
N HIS A 162 3.54 -6.20 -11.53
CA HIS A 162 4.54 -6.48 -10.51
C HIS A 162 4.46 -5.46 -9.39
N SER A 163 3.98 -5.88 -8.22
CA SER A 163 3.74 -4.99 -7.08
C SER A 163 5.01 -4.71 -6.28
N LEU A 164 5.19 -3.45 -5.90
CA LEU A 164 6.27 -2.91 -5.09
C LEU A 164 5.65 -2.19 -3.89
N LEU A 165 5.61 -2.87 -2.75
CA LEU A 165 4.86 -2.44 -1.57
C LEU A 165 5.62 -1.41 -0.71
N ILE A 166 4.92 -0.36 -0.29
CA ILE A 166 5.35 0.60 0.73
C ILE A 166 4.26 0.67 1.81
N GLN A 167 4.31 -0.22 2.78
CA GLN A 167 3.28 -0.35 3.81
C GLN A 167 2.96 0.98 4.49
N GLY A 168 1.68 1.36 4.50
CA GLY A 168 1.17 2.54 5.20
C GLY A 168 1.61 3.88 4.62
N CYS A 169 2.12 3.92 3.38
CA CYS A 169 2.53 5.16 2.71
C CYS A 169 1.32 6.00 2.34
N LYS A 170 1.40 7.31 2.56
CA LYS A 170 0.39 8.30 2.17
C LYS A 170 0.95 9.29 1.16
N GLN A 171 0.08 9.89 0.35
CA GLN A 171 0.44 11.05 -0.47
C GLN A 171 0.98 12.19 0.40
N TRP A 172 0.39 12.38 1.59
CA TRP A 172 0.86 13.30 2.62
C TRP A 172 2.35 13.11 2.97
N ASP A 173 2.78 11.84 3.14
CA ASP A 173 4.16 11.53 3.50
C ASP A 173 5.13 11.81 2.35
N LEU A 174 4.75 11.47 1.12
CA LEU A 174 5.56 11.75 -0.07
C LEU A 174 5.58 13.24 -0.43
N GLY A 175 4.49 13.97 -0.20
CA GLY A 175 4.41 15.42 -0.37
C GLY A 175 5.07 16.24 0.76
N SER A 176 5.49 15.60 1.85
CA SER A 176 6.16 16.29 2.96
C SER A 176 7.46 16.99 2.51
N PRO A 177 7.75 18.22 2.96
CA PRO A 177 9.04 18.86 2.65
C PRO A 177 10.22 18.17 3.33
N LYS A 178 9.99 17.45 4.43
CA LYS A 178 11.03 16.74 5.19
C LYS A 178 11.29 15.35 4.62
N LEU A 179 12.56 14.92 4.67
CA LEU A 179 12.91 13.54 4.38
C LEU A 179 12.26 12.62 5.44
N ASN A 180 11.78 11.47 4.98
CA ASN A 180 11.19 10.43 5.83
C ASN A 180 11.42 9.05 5.22
N LYS A 181 11.09 8.00 5.98
CA LYS A 181 11.28 6.60 5.57
C LYS A 181 10.54 6.24 4.27
N PHE A 182 9.34 6.79 4.06
CA PHE A 182 8.53 6.49 2.88
C PHE A 182 9.14 7.07 1.60
N LYS A 183 9.66 8.30 1.66
CA LYS A 183 10.39 8.92 0.54
C LYS A 183 11.64 8.12 0.16
N ILE A 184 12.36 7.60 1.14
CA ILE A 184 13.55 6.79 0.89
C ILE A 184 13.17 5.51 0.15
N LYS A 185 12.20 4.76 0.67
CA LYS A 185 11.74 3.52 0.05
C LYS A 185 11.15 3.77 -1.33
N PHE A 186 10.26 4.78 -1.45
CA PHE A 186 9.66 5.13 -2.73
C PHE A 186 10.74 5.44 -3.79
N LYS A 187 11.70 6.32 -3.46
CA LYS A 187 12.79 6.66 -4.37
C LYS A 187 13.60 5.44 -4.78
N LYS A 188 13.96 4.56 -3.83
CA LYS A 188 14.71 3.33 -4.14
C LYS A 188 13.93 2.42 -5.09
N LEU A 189 12.67 2.11 -4.79
CA LEU A 189 11.83 1.27 -5.63
C LEU A 189 11.63 1.90 -7.01
N PHE A 190 11.26 3.17 -7.06
CA PHE A 190 11.01 3.89 -8.32
C PHE A 190 12.25 3.95 -9.22
N SER A 191 13.44 4.14 -8.62
CA SER A 191 14.70 4.18 -9.36
C SER A 191 15.26 2.79 -9.73
N SER A 192 14.80 1.71 -9.10
CA SER A 192 15.21 0.33 -9.45
C SER A 192 14.44 -0.24 -10.65
N ILE A 193 13.32 0.37 -11.02
CA ILE A 193 12.55 0.01 -12.20
C ILE A 193 13.35 0.41 -13.46
N PRO A 194 13.39 -0.43 -14.51
CA PRO A 194 14.02 -0.07 -15.77
C PRO A 194 13.47 1.25 -16.32
N LYS A 195 14.34 2.14 -16.81
CA LYS A 195 13.93 3.45 -17.34
C LYS A 195 12.83 3.32 -18.40
N SER A 196 11.99 4.33 -18.47
CA SER A 196 10.87 4.42 -19.43
C SER A 196 9.81 3.31 -19.31
N SER A 197 9.78 2.61 -18.17
CA SER A 197 8.77 1.60 -17.89
C SER A 197 7.39 2.22 -17.64
N LEU A 198 6.35 1.40 -17.76
CA LEU A 198 5.00 1.75 -17.33
C LEU A 198 4.86 1.50 -15.83
N VAL A 199 4.42 2.52 -15.09
CA VAL A 199 4.33 2.48 -13.62
C VAL A 199 2.97 2.99 -13.16
N LEU A 200 2.22 2.15 -12.45
CA LEU A 200 1.03 2.55 -11.71
C LEU A 200 1.43 2.94 -10.28
N ILE A 201 0.98 4.11 -9.80
CA ILE A 201 1.18 4.52 -8.41
C ILE A 201 -0.15 4.45 -7.67
N SER A 202 -0.24 3.51 -6.72
CA SER A 202 -1.44 3.16 -5.95
C SER A 202 -1.28 3.64 -4.50
N ILE A 203 -1.43 4.96 -4.27
CA ILE A 203 -1.29 5.63 -2.96
C ILE A 203 -2.37 6.71 -2.85
N GLY A 204 -3.12 6.74 -1.75
CA GLY A 204 -4.10 7.80 -1.49
C GLY A 204 -5.28 7.38 -0.61
N GLU A 205 -5.61 6.10 -0.54
CA GLU A 205 -6.76 5.64 0.24
C GLU A 205 -6.58 5.98 1.73
N ILE A 206 -5.41 5.73 2.31
CA ILE A 206 -5.11 6.04 3.72
C ILE A 206 -5.19 7.56 4.00
N ASP A 207 -4.93 8.41 3.00
CA ASP A 207 -5.07 9.87 3.14
C ASP A 207 -6.51 10.30 3.38
N CYS A 208 -7.48 9.49 2.91
CA CYS A 208 -8.91 9.80 2.95
C CYS A 208 -9.67 9.16 4.13
N ARG A 209 -9.05 8.31 4.94
CA ARG A 209 -9.69 7.63 6.08
C ARG A 209 -10.13 8.60 7.19
N LEU A 210 -11.18 8.24 7.93
CA LEU A 210 -11.74 9.03 9.04
C LEU A 210 -10.73 9.34 10.15
N ASP A 211 -9.83 8.41 10.41
CA ASP A 211 -8.85 8.43 11.51
C ASP A 211 -7.44 8.79 11.06
N SER A 212 -7.25 9.09 9.78
CA SER A 212 -5.94 9.34 9.19
C SER A 212 -5.94 10.56 8.24
N GLY A 213 -4.77 10.91 7.76
CA GLY A 213 -4.55 11.87 6.67
C GLY A 213 -5.32 13.18 6.80
N ILE A 214 -6.09 13.47 5.76
CA ILE A 214 -6.80 14.75 5.55
C ILE A 214 -7.87 15.00 6.61
N ILE A 215 -8.72 14.01 6.89
CA ILE A 215 -9.83 14.15 7.84
C ILE A 215 -9.31 14.34 9.26
N LYS A 216 -8.34 13.54 9.67
CA LYS A 216 -7.68 13.69 10.98
C LYS A 216 -7.04 15.06 11.14
N PHE A 217 -6.40 15.58 10.07
CA PHE A 217 -5.82 16.92 10.10
C PHE A 217 -6.89 18.01 10.19
N LYS A 218 -8.00 17.87 9.45
CA LYS A 218 -9.14 18.80 9.50
C LYS A 218 -9.79 18.83 10.88
N LYS A 219 -9.99 17.67 11.53
CA LYS A 219 -10.51 17.57 12.90
C LYS A 219 -9.64 18.36 13.91
N LYS A 220 -8.31 18.30 13.75
CA LYS A 220 -7.36 19.05 14.59
C LYS A 220 -7.23 20.53 14.21
N ASN A 221 -7.70 20.93 13.06
CA ASN A 221 -7.60 22.29 12.52
C ASN A 221 -8.95 22.72 11.91
N PRO A 222 -9.99 22.91 12.74
CA PRO A 222 -11.38 23.11 12.27
C PRO A 222 -11.56 24.33 11.37
N ASN A 223 -10.74 25.38 11.55
CA ASN A 223 -10.81 26.61 10.77
C ASN A 223 -10.17 26.51 9.37
N LYS A 224 -9.44 25.43 9.06
CA LYS A 224 -8.81 25.26 7.73
C LYS A 224 -9.82 24.73 6.72
N ASN A 225 -9.83 25.32 5.52
CA ASN A 225 -10.66 24.88 4.42
C ASN A 225 -10.18 23.50 3.92
N ILE A 226 -11.09 22.51 3.82
CA ILE A 226 -10.78 21.13 3.49
C ILE A 226 -10.29 20.97 2.05
N SER A 227 -10.90 21.70 1.10
CA SER A 227 -10.49 21.64 -0.31
C SER A 227 -9.07 22.18 -0.51
N LYS A 228 -8.67 23.23 0.26
CA LYS A 228 -7.28 23.72 0.27
C LYS A 228 -6.30 22.71 0.87
N ILE A 229 -6.74 21.92 1.86
CA ILE A 229 -5.90 20.84 2.43
C ILE A 229 -5.68 19.76 1.38
N ILE A 230 -6.76 19.28 0.72
CA ILE A 230 -6.70 18.26 -0.32
C ILE A 230 -5.79 18.72 -1.45
N PHE A 231 -6.05 19.92 -2.00
CA PHE A 231 -5.25 20.49 -3.08
C PHE A 231 -3.74 20.46 -2.75
N LYS A 232 -3.39 20.96 -1.55
CA LYS A 232 -1.99 21.01 -1.12
C LYS A 232 -1.32 19.65 -0.95
N VAL A 233 -2.07 18.64 -0.50
CA VAL A 233 -1.57 17.26 -0.38
C VAL A 233 -1.30 16.69 -1.76
N VAL A 234 -2.27 16.76 -2.66
CA VAL A 234 -2.18 16.23 -4.02
C VAL A 234 -1.07 16.93 -4.82
N GLU A 235 -1.07 18.28 -4.83
CA GLU A 235 -0.07 19.08 -5.54
C GLU A 235 1.36 18.72 -5.11
N ARG A 236 1.62 18.68 -3.80
CA ARG A 236 2.95 18.38 -3.28
C ARG A 236 3.39 16.94 -3.59
N TYR A 237 2.46 16.01 -3.53
CA TYR A 237 2.70 14.62 -3.89
C TYR A 237 3.07 14.49 -5.38
N LEU A 238 2.26 15.04 -6.29
CA LEU A 238 2.52 14.96 -7.73
C LEU A 238 3.79 15.70 -8.13
N ASN A 239 4.08 16.86 -7.52
CA ASN A 239 5.35 17.57 -7.71
C ASN A 239 6.56 16.71 -7.28
N TYR A 240 6.42 15.95 -6.19
CA TYR A 240 7.48 15.02 -5.76
C TYR A 240 7.69 13.91 -6.81
N ILE A 241 6.61 13.30 -7.32
CA ILE A 241 6.69 12.26 -8.37
C ILE A 241 7.32 12.84 -9.64
N SER A 242 6.83 13.98 -10.12
CA SER A 242 7.35 14.64 -11.31
C SER A 242 8.87 14.90 -11.18
N LYS A 243 9.30 15.44 -10.03
CA LYS A 243 10.72 15.73 -9.77
C LYS A 243 11.61 14.49 -9.84
N ILE A 244 11.19 13.37 -9.25
CA ILE A 244 12.02 12.15 -9.30
C ILE A 244 11.95 11.46 -10.66
N ASN A 245 10.86 11.66 -11.42
CA ASN A 245 10.67 11.07 -12.76
C ASN A 245 11.43 11.80 -13.86
N LEU A 246 11.91 13.01 -13.61
CA LEU A 246 12.50 13.90 -14.62
C LEU A 246 13.62 13.23 -15.45
N HIS A 247 14.48 12.43 -14.80
CA HIS A 247 15.60 11.73 -15.43
C HIS A 247 15.33 10.23 -15.71
N ILE A 248 14.28 9.67 -15.10
CA ILE A 248 13.92 8.24 -15.22
C ILE A 248 12.95 8.04 -16.39
N LYS A 249 12.03 9.00 -16.59
CA LYS A 249 11.07 9.07 -17.69
C LYS A 249 10.11 7.87 -17.74
N HIS A 250 9.67 7.38 -16.58
CA HIS A 250 8.59 6.38 -16.55
C HIS A 250 7.29 6.98 -17.10
N LYS A 251 6.49 6.13 -17.76
CA LYS A 251 5.09 6.44 -18.10
C LYS A 251 4.27 6.18 -16.85
N VAL A 252 3.90 7.25 -16.14
CA VAL A 252 3.24 7.16 -14.82
C VAL A 252 1.73 7.24 -14.98
N ILE A 253 1.06 6.28 -14.34
CA ILE A 253 -0.39 6.24 -14.15
C ILE A 253 -0.65 6.46 -12.67
N ILE A 254 -1.53 7.39 -12.34
CA ILE A 254 -1.96 7.65 -10.95
C ILE A 254 -3.29 6.96 -10.71
N GLN A 255 -3.35 6.12 -9.68
CA GLN A 255 -4.57 5.43 -9.29
C GLN A 255 -5.43 6.32 -8.41
N GLY A 256 -6.72 6.43 -8.74
CA GLY A 256 -7.73 7.06 -7.90
C GLY A 256 -8.08 6.20 -6.68
N VAL A 257 -8.71 6.83 -5.68
CA VAL A 257 -9.18 6.18 -4.46
C VAL A 257 -10.59 5.62 -4.72
N PRO A 258 -10.87 4.35 -4.36
CA PRO A 258 -12.21 3.79 -4.49
C PRO A 258 -13.20 4.46 -3.52
N CYS A 259 -14.49 4.29 -3.77
CA CYS A 259 -15.54 4.69 -2.83
C CYS A 259 -15.40 3.93 -1.50
N PRO A 260 -15.75 4.55 -0.35
CA PRO A 260 -15.64 3.91 0.96
C PRO A 260 -16.63 2.72 1.07
N ASN A 261 -16.14 1.61 1.64
CA ASN A 261 -16.91 0.38 1.89
C ASN A 261 -17.04 0.10 3.39
N ILE A 262 -17.21 1.14 4.20
CA ILE A 262 -17.28 1.04 5.64
C ILE A 262 -18.70 0.77 6.14
N GLU A 263 -18.81 0.15 7.31
CA GLU A 263 -20.06 0.07 8.06
C GLU A 263 -20.34 1.40 8.77
N ILE A 264 -21.52 1.98 8.50
CA ILE A 264 -21.89 3.33 8.96
C ILE A 264 -22.65 3.35 10.29
N LYS A 265 -23.07 2.19 10.82
CA LYS A 265 -23.98 2.09 11.97
C LYS A 265 -23.55 2.86 13.24
N ASN A 266 -22.24 3.02 13.44
CA ASN A 266 -21.67 3.66 14.63
C ASN A 266 -20.87 4.94 14.30
N ILE A 267 -21.14 5.56 13.14
CA ILE A 267 -20.44 6.75 12.66
C ILE A 267 -21.45 7.89 12.57
N GLU A 268 -21.10 9.08 13.05
CA GLU A 268 -21.95 10.26 12.98
C GLU A 268 -22.20 10.67 11.52
N ASP A 269 -23.42 11.07 11.19
CA ASP A 269 -23.78 11.54 9.84
C ASP A 269 -22.85 12.64 9.28
N LYS A 270 -22.38 13.51 10.14
CA LYS A 270 -21.42 14.56 9.79
C LYS A 270 -20.07 13.99 9.34
N GLU A 271 -19.61 12.94 9.98
CA GLU A 271 -18.36 12.26 9.61
C GLU A 271 -18.52 11.48 8.32
N ILE A 272 -19.67 10.84 8.13
CA ILE A 272 -20.04 10.13 6.90
C ILE A 272 -20.02 11.10 5.72
N LYS A 273 -20.74 12.22 5.83
CA LYS A 273 -20.78 13.27 4.81
C LYS A 273 -19.40 13.84 4.51
N MET A 274 -18.58 14.03 5.56
CA MET A 274 -17.19 14.49 5.39
C MET A 274 -16.34 13.47 4.63
N LEU A 275 -16.44 12.18 4.93
CA LEU A 275 -15.69 11.11 4.28
C LEU A 275 -16.01 11.06 2.77
N VAL A 276 -17.29 10.97 2.42
CA VAL A 276 -17.75 10.93 1.02
C VAL A 276 -17.28 12.17 0.26
N ASN A 277 -17.45 13.35 0.85
CA ASN A 277 -17.03 14.61 0.23
C ASN A 277 -15.49 14.67 0.03
N VAL A 278 -14.70 14.22 1.02
CA VAL A 278 -13.24 14.20 0.91
C VAL A 278 -12.79 13.26 -0.21
N ILE A 279 -13.31 12.04 -0.27
CA ILE A 279 -12.92 11.08 -1.30
C ILE A 279 -13.31 11.58 -2.70
N LYS A 280 -14.51 12.15 -2.85
CA LYS A 280 -14.96 12.73 -4.12
C LYS A 280 -14.07 13.88 -4.57
N GLN A 281 -13.86 14.89 -3.71
CA GLN A 281 -12.99 16.03 -4.02
C GLN A 281 -11.55 15.63 -4.27
N PHE A 282 -11.03 14.67 -3.49
CA PHE A 282 -9.68 14.14 -3.65
C PHE A 282 -9.48 13.54 -5.04
N ASN A 283 -10.41 12.69 -5.51
CA ASN A 283 -10.32 12.09 -6.83
C ASN A 283 -10.43 13.12 -7.97
N ILE A 284 -11.30 14.12 -7.83
CA ILE A 284 -11.43 15.22 -8.81
C ILE A 284 -10.09 15.95 -8.94
N ILE A 285 -9.55 16.44 -7.82
CA ILE A 285 -8.31 17.23 -7.80
C ILE A 285 -7.13 16.37 -8.24
N LEU A 286 -7.09 15.08 -7.81
CA LEU A 286 -6.01 14.16 -8.18
C LEU A 286 -6.00 13.90 -9.70
N ARG A 287 -7.18 13.69 -10.32
CA ARG A 287 -7.31 13.51 -11.77
C ARG A 287 -6.84 14.76 -12.52
N GLU A 288 -7.41 15.92 -12.19
CA GLU A 288 -7.10 17.19 -12.86
C GLU A 288 -5.59 17.49 -12.81
N LYS A 289 -5.02 17.44 -11.60
CA LYS A 289 -3.59 17.72 -11.41
C LYS A 289 -2.67 16.68 -12.03
N SER A 290 -3.06 15.42 -12.07
CA SER A 290 -2.31 14.37 -12.76
C SER A 290 -2.24 14.65 -14.26
N CYS A 291 -3.37 14.96 -14.89
CA CYS A 291 -3.45 15.28 -16.31
C CYS A 291 -2.65 16.56 -16.65
N GLU A 292 -2.76 17.62 -15.84
CA GLU A 292 -1.97 18.85 -16.01
C GLU A 292 -0.43 18.58 -16.00
N MET A 293 0.01 17.58 -15.25
CA MET A 293 1.42 17.19 -15.15
C MET A 293 1.85 16.11 -16.17
N GLY A 294 0.97 15.76 -17.11
CA GLY A 294 1.25 14.74 -18.13
C GLY A 294 1.22 13.30 -17.60
N PHE A 295 0.62 13.05 -16.44
CA PHE A 295 0.34 11.72 -15.95
C PHE A 295 -1.04 11.27 -16.40
N THR A 296 -1.23 9.98 -16.58
CA THR A 296 -2.56 9.41 -16.84
C THR A 296 -3.23 9.00 -15.52
N PHE A 297 -4.57 8.85 -15.54
CA PHE A 297 -5.34 8.58 -14.34
C PHE A 297 -6.17 7.30 -14.49
N LEU A 298 -6.09 6.40 -13.50
CA LEU A 298 -6.90 5.17 -13.43
C LEU A 298 -8.04 5.36 -12.44
N ASP A 299 -9.28 5.44 -12.93
CA ASP A 299 -10.44 5.82 -12.15
C ASP A 299 -11.12 4.63 -11.45
N LEU A 300 -10.73 4.39 -10.20
CA LEU A 300 -11.39 3.41 -9.33
C LEU A 300 -12.68 3.96 -8.68
N TYR A 301 -12.77 5.27 -8.50
CA TYR A 301 -13.95 5.89 -7.89
C TYR A 301 -15.19 5.59 -8.74
N LYS A 302 -15.13 5.88 -10.04
CA LYS A 302 -16.23 5.62 -10.99
C LYS A 302 -16.64 4.14 -11.03
N LEU A 303 -15.69 3.22 -10.94
CA LEU A 303 -15.98 1.78 -10.93
C LEU A 303 -16.74 1.35 -9.68
N THR A 304 -16.43 1.97 -8.53
CA THR A 304 -16.92 1.53 -7.22
C THR A 304 -18.11 2.33 -6.71
N ASP A 305 -18.46 3.47 -7.33
CA ASP A 305 -19.56 4.33 -6.91
C ASP A 305 -20.92 3.67 -7.13
N ARG A 306 -21.75 3.69 -6.09
CA ARG A 306 -23.15 3.30 -6.10
C ARG A 306 -24.08 4.41 -6.63
N GLY A 307 -23.54 5.64 -6.79
CA GLY A 307 -24.27 6.84 -7.18
C GLY A 307 -24.40 7.87 -6.06
N ASP A 308 -24.16 7.50 -4.80
CA ASP A 308 -24.19 8.37 -3.62
C ASP A 308 -22.81 8.59 -2.99
N GLY A 309 -21.75 8.14 -3.65
CA GLY A 309 -20.37 8.24 -3.19
C GLY A 309 -19.94 7.11 -2.26
N PHE A 310 -20.79 6.11 -2.02
CA PHE A 310 -20.43 4.86 -1.33
C PHE A 310 -20.15 3.73 -2.29
N SER A 311 -19.47 2.70 -1.79
CA SER A 311 -19.21 1.48 -2.52
C SER A 311 -20.50 0.78 -2.95
N ASN A 312 -20.54 0.31 -4.21
CA ASN A 312 -21.58 -0.58 -4.72
C ASN A 312 -21.42 -2.03 -4.18
N LYS A 313 -20.46 -2.28 -3.31
CA LYS A 313 -20.15 -3.58 -2.67
C LYS A 313 -19.79 -4.73 -3.63
N VAL A 314 -19.71 -4.48 -4.92
CA VAL A 314 -19.42 -5.51 -5.94
C VAL A 314 -17.93 -5.81 -6.01
N TRP A 315 -17.10 -4.80 -5.80
CA TRP A 315 -15.67 -4.86 -6.11
C TRP A 315 -14.75 -4.98 -4.90
N HIS A 316 -15.26 -4.67 -3.70
CA HIS A 316 -14.48 -4.77 -2.46
C HIS A 316 -14.49 -6.20 -1.91
N ILE A 317 -13.37 -6.61 -1.31
CA ILE A 317 -13.25 -7.88 -0.57
C ILE A 317 -13.22 -7.66 0.94
N ASP A 318 -12.97 -6.45 1.38
CA ASP A 318 -13.07 -6.01 2.78
C ASP A 318 -13.48 -4.53 2.85
N GLN A 319 -13.33 -3.89 4.02
CA GLN A 319 -13.69 -2.48 4.20
C GLN A 319 -12.83 -1.51 3.35
N TYR A 320 -11.65 -1.93 2.91
CA TYR A 320 -10.68 -1.06 2.26
C TYR A 320 -10.27 -1.55 0.87
N HIS A 321 -10.07 -2.86 0.70
CA HIS A 321 -9.36 -3.40 -0.45
C HIS A 321 -10.32 -3.90 -1.53
N LEU A 322 -9.91 -3.66 -2.77
CA LEU A 322 -10.58 -4.17 -3.95
C LEU A 322 -10.17 -5.61 -4.26
N SER A 323 -11.03 -6.31 -5.00
CA SER A 323 -10.74 -7.65 -5.52
C SER A 323 -9.87 -7.57 -6.79
N PRO A 324 -9.13 -8.65 -7.13
CA PRO A 324 -8.46 -8.73 -8.43
C PRO A 324 -9.40 -8.57 -9.63
N LYS A 325 -10.68 -9.00 -9.50
CA LYS A 325 -11.73 -8.76 -10.52
C LYS A 325 -11.96 -7.28 -10.79
N ALA A 326 -11.93 -6.43 -9.75
CA ALA A 326 -12.06 -4.99 -9.88
C ALA A 326 -10.93 -4.41 -10.73
N MET A 327 -9.70 -4.84 -10.46
CA MET A 327 -8.53 -4.36 -11.22
C MET A 327 -8.61 -4.81 -12.69
N LEU A 328 -8.97 -6.05 -12.96
CA LEU A 328 -9.19 -6.51 -14.34
C LEU A 328 -10.27 -5.69 -15.04
N LYS A 329 -11.38 -5.40 -14.36
CA LYS A 329 -12.49 -4.61 -14.94
C LYS A 329 -12.08 -3.16 -15.24
N VAL A 330 -11.35 -2.50 -14.34
CA VAL A 330 -10.92 -1.12 -14.57
C VAL A 330 -9.92 -1.03 -15.73
N TRP A 331 -9.01 -2.01 -15.86
CA TRP A 331 -8.07 -2.05 -16.97
C TRP A 331 -8.73 -2.32 -18.31
N ASN A 332 -9.76 -3.17 -18.35
CA ASN A 332 -10.54 -3.41 -19.59
C ASN A 332 -11.30 -2.15 -20.05
N ASN A 333 -11.61 -1.24 -19.13
CA ASN A 333 -12.28 0.03 -19.43
C ASN A 333 -11.27 1.21 -19.59
N TYR A 334 -9.98 0.94 -19.41
CA TYR A 334 -8.95 1.96 -19.49
C TYR A 334 -8.62 2.28 -20.95
N THR A 335 -8.92 3.52 -21.35
CA THR A 335 -8.48 4.09 -22.63
C THR A 335 -7.29 4.99 -22.36
N SER A 336 -6.13 4.60 -22.90
CA SER A 336 -4.87 5.36 -22.76
C SER A 336 -4.89 6.63 -23.56
#